data_1ad53a17acc847cb8e878445e84db174
#
_entry.id   1ad53a17acc847cb8e878445e84db174
#
_cell.length_a   1.000
_cell.length_b   1.000
_cell.length_c   1.000
_cell.angle_alpha   90.00
_cell.angle_beta   90.00
_cell.angle_gamma   90.00
#
_symmetry.space_group_name_H-M   'P 1'
#
loop_
_entity.id
_entity.type
_entity.pdbx_description
1 polymer ?
#
loop_
_entity_poly.entity_id
_entity_poly.type
_entity_poly.pdbx_seq_one_letter_code
_entity_poly.pdbx_strand_id
1 'polypeptide(L)'
;MCIRDRSNPVDSLVKANYIGILAWAVVFGLALKAATPGTKKALHDISAAVTKAVHWIINCAPFGILGLVYNTVSTNGLSIFTDYGKLLALLVGCMLFTVFVTNPIIVFSMLRRNPYPLILKCLKESGLTAFFTRSSAANIPMNMALCEKLGLNEDNYSVSIPLGSTINMDGAAITITVMSLAAAHTMGISVDIPTAIILSVLAAVSACGASGVAGGSLLLIPLACSLFGISNDVAMQVVGVGFIIGVVQDSVETCLNSSSDVLLTATAELYQRRKAGEDIVLIPNK
;
A
#
# COMPACT_ATOMS: atom_id res chain seq x y z
N MET A 1 -11.21 16.68 22.32
CA MET A 1 -11.53 16.47 20.89
C MET A 1 -12.98 16.91 20.69
N CYS A 2 -13.16 18.13 20.23
CA CYS A 2 -14.49 18.75 20.21
C CYS A 2 -15.38 18.13 19.14
N ILE A 3 -16.62 17.88 19.54
CA ILE A 3 -17.78 17.46 18.71
C ILE A 3 -18.06 18.41 17.50
N ARG A 4 -17.16 19.34 17.22
CA ARG A 4 -17.28 20.39 16.20
C ARG A 4 -16.93 19.95 14.78
N ASP A 5 -16.32 18.76 14.59
CA ASP A 5 -15.89 18.27 13.28
C ASP A 5 -16.81 17.17 12.71
N ARG A 6 -18.12 17.27 12.97
CA ARG A 6 -19.10 16.50 12.19
C ARG A 6 -19.32 17.18 10.84
N SER A 7 -18.26 17.24 10.03
CA SER A 7 -18.44 17.64 8.66
C SER A 7 -19.31 16.60 7.95
N ASN A 8 -20.33 17.04 7.24
CA ASN A 8 -21.09 16.15 6.38
C ASN A 8 -20.20 15.67 5.22
N PRO A 9 -20.57 14.59 4.49
CA PRO A 9 -19.71 14.04 3.44
C PRO A 9 -19.28 15.09 2.40
N VAL A 10 -20.18 15.99 2.02
CA VAL A 10 -19.92 17.03 1.02
C VAL A 10 -18.95 18.08 1.57
N ASP A 11 -19.14 18.53 2.81
CA ASP A 11 -18.23 19.48 3.47
C ASP A 11 -16.83 18.87 3.66
N SER A 12 -16.74 17.57 3.96
CA SER A 12 -15.47 16.85 4.04
C SER A 12 -14.73 16.84 2.71
N LEU A 13 -15.44 16.64 1.60
CA LEU A 13 -14.85 16.69 0.25
C LEU A 13 -14.40 18.11 -0.11
N VAL A 14 -15.25 19.12 0.11
CA VAL A 14 -14.96 20.52 -0.22
C VAL A 14 -13.74 21.05 0.56
N LYS A 15 -13.64 20.68 1.83
CA LYS A 15 -12.55 21.14 2.73
C LYS A 15 -11.32 20.25 2.71
N ALA A 16 -11.28 19.22 1.85
CA ALA A 16 -10.22 18.20 1.86
C ALA A 16 -9.96 17.61 3.26
N ASN A 17 -11.04 17.39 4.04
CA ASN A 17 -10.94 16.72 5.32
C ASN A 17 -10.80 15.21 5.09
N TYR A 18 -9.58 14.74 4.91
CA TYR A 18 -9.29 13.36 4.54
C TYR A 18 -9.77 12.33 5.57
N ILE A 19 -9.68 12.64 6.87
CA ILE A 19 -10.18 11.75 7.92
C ILE A 19 -11.71 11.65 7.85
N GLY A 20 -12.39 12.78 7.62
CA GLY A 20 -13.84 12.80 7.41
C GLY A 20 -14.26 12.03 6.16
N ILE A 21 -13.52 12.17 5.05
CA ILE A 21 -13.77 11.44 3.81
C ILE A 21 -13.64 9.93 4.04
N LEU A 22 -12.56 9.49 4.70
CA LEU A 22 -12.33 8.08 5.02
C LEU A 22 -13.43 7.51 5.92
N ALA A 23 -13.80 8.25 6.99
CA ALA A 23 -14.88 7.84 7.90
C ALA A 23 -16.21 7.65 7.15
N TRP A 24 -16.58 8.58 6.29
CA TRP A 24 -17.79 8.47 5.47
C TRP A 24 -17.69 7.34 4.44
N ALA A 25 -16.52 7.10 3.83
CA ALA A 25 -16.32 5.98 2.92
C ALA A 25 -16.55 4.64 3.61
N VAL A 26 -16.07 4.48 4.84
CA VAL A 26 -16.31 3.25 5.65
C VAL A 26 -17.80 3.12 5.99
N VAL A 27 -18.46 4.19 6.44
CA VAL A 27 -19.90 4.17 6.76
C VAL A 27 -20.74 3.79 5.54
N PHE A 28 -20.50 4.43 4.39
CA PHE A 28 -21.21 4.09 3.15
C PHE A 28 -20.87 2.70 2.65
N GLY A 29 -19.61 2.25 2.73
CA GLY A 29 -19.22 0.90 2.35
C GLY A 29 -19.95 -0.18 3.15
N LEU A 30 -20.09 0.02 4.46
CA LEU A 30 -20.85 -0.88 5.35
C LEU A 30 -22.35 -0.85 5.04
N ALA A 31 -22.93 0.35 4.87
CA ALA A 31 -24.35 0.51 4.56
C ALA A 31 -24.72 -0.10 3.20
N LEU A 32 -23.85 0.00 2.21
CA LEU A 32 -24.08 -0.52 0.85
C LEU A 32 -23.71 -2.00 0.69
N LYS A 33 -23.27 -2.67 1.76
CA LYS A 33 -22.96 -4.11 1.72
C LYS A 33 -24.15 -4.93 1.22
N ALA A 34 -25.39 -4.57 1.62
CA ALA A 34 -26.64 -5.21 1.22
C ALA A 34 -27.27 -4.59 -0.05
N ALA A 35 -26.59 -3.67 -0.74
CA ALA A 35 -27.11 -3.02 -1.92
C ALA A 35 -27.31 -4.01 -3.09
N THR A 36 -28.23 -3.66 -3.98
CA THR A 36 -28.54 -4.47 -5.18
C THR A 36 -27.32 -4.58 -6.10
N PRO A 37 -27.22 -5.63 -6.94
CA PRO A 37 -26.14 -5.78 -7.91
C PRO A 37 -26.00 -4.56 -8.85
N GLY A 38 -27.12 -3.94 -9.24
CA GLY A 38 -27.12 -2.73 -10.06
C GLY A 38 -26.44 -1.55 -9.37
N THR A 39 -26.74 -1.30 -8.10
CA THR A 39 -26.10 -0.24 -7.31
C THR A 39 -24.60 -0.50 -7.14
N LYS A 40 -24.21 -1.75 -6.85
CA LYS A 40 -22.79 -2.14 -6.74
C LYS A 40 -22.05 -1.93 -8.06
N LYS A 41 -22.67 -2.29 -9.19
CA LYS A 41 -22.11 -2.07 -10.52
C LYS A 41 -21.94 -0.57 -10.82
N ALA A 42 -22.95 0.24 -10.54
CA ALA A 42 -22.86 1.69 -10.74
C ALA A 42 -21.71 2.34 -9.91
N LEU A 43 -21.56 1.94 -8.65
CA LEU A 43 -20.47 2.41 -7.80
C LEU A 43 -19.10 1.96 -8.34
N HIS A 44 -19.00 0.73 -8.81
CA HIS A 44 -17.78 0.23 -9.44
C HIS A 44 -17.43 1.03 -10.71
N ASP A 45 -18.41 1.30 -11.57
CA ASP A 45 -18.20 2.06 -12.80
C ASP A 45 -17.76 3.51 -12.51
N ILE A 46 -18.35 4.15 -11.48
CA ILE A 46 -17.93 5.48 -11.01
C ILE A 46 -16.50 5.42 -10.48
N SER A 47 -16.17 4.44 -9.64
CA SER A 47 -14.82 4.26 -9.10
C SER A 47 -13.80 4.05 -10.22
N ALA A 48 -14.12 3.22 -11.23
CA ALA A 48 -13.28 2.99 -12.39
C ALA A 48 -13.06 4.28 -13.21
N ALA A 49 -14.11 5.10 -13.38
CA ALA A 49 -14.00 6.38 -14.07
C ALA A 49 -13.10 7.37 -13.31
N VAL A 50 -13.25 7.48 -12.00
CA VAL A 50 -12.39 8.32 -11.15
C VAL A 50 -10.94 7.84 -11.21
N THR A 51 -10.71 6.54 -11.08
CA THR A 51 -9.36 5.95 -11.19
C THR A 51 -8.73 6.28 -12.55
N LYS A 52 -9.49 6.17 -13.64
CA LYS A 52 -9.00 6.52 -14.98
C LYS A 52 -8.64 8.01 -15.09
N ALA A 53 -9.43 8.90 -14.50
CA ALA A 53 -9.13 10.33 -14.47
C ALA A 53 -7.86 10.62 -13.67
N VAL A 54 -7.66 9.97 -12.52
CA VAL A 54 -6.43 10.05 -11.73
C VAL A 54 -5.22 9.56 -12.54
N HIS A 55 -5.34 8.47 -13.28
CA HIS A 55 -4.28 8.00 -14.18
C HIS A 55 -3.88 9.04 -15.23
N TRP A 56 -4.83 9.77 -15.82
CA TRP A 56 -4.50 10.84 -16.76
C TRP A 56 -3.67 11.95 -16.11
N ILE A 57 -4.01 12.32 -14.87
CA ILE A 57 -3.25 13.32 -14.11
C ILE A 57 -1.85 12.79 -13.80
N ILE A 58 -1.73 11.54 -13.35
CA ILE A 58 -0.43 10.88 -13.05
C ILE A 58 0.43 10.80 -14.31
N ASN A 59 -0.14 10.56 -15.47
CA ASN A 59 0.62 10.57 -16.73
C ASN A 59 1.23 11.95 -17.07
N CYS A 60 0.72 13.03 -16.49
CA CYS A 60 1.33 14.36 -16.58
C CYS A 60 2.43 14.59 -15.52
N ALA A 61 2.57 13.68 -14.54
CA ALA A 61 3.55 13.82 -13.46
C ALA A 61 5.01 14.04 -13.92
N PRO A 62 5.51 13.43 -15.03
CA PRO A 62 6.87 13.67 -15.49
C PRO A 62 7.19 15.16 -15.70
N PHE A 63 6.26 15.94 -16.22
CA PHE A 63 6.43 17.39 -16.40
C PHE A 63 6.46 18.13 -15.06
N GLY A 64 5.57 17.77 -14.13
CA GLY A 64 5.55 18.33 -12.78
C GLY A 64 6.81 17.99 -11.99
N ILE A 65 7.26 16.72 -12.08
CA ILE A 65 8.50 16.25 -11.44
C ILE A 65 9.72 16.99 -12.01
N LEU A 66 9.81 17.17 -13.33
CA LEU A 66 10.90 17.93 -13.95
C LEU A 66 10.98 19.35 -13.37
N GLY A 67 9.84 20.06 -13.29
CA GLY A 67 9.77 21.39 -12.69
C GLY A 67 10.14 21.40 -11.21
N LEU A 68 9.67 20.42 -10.45
CA LEU A 68 9.98 20.28 -9.02
C LEU A 68 11.47 20.00 -8.80
N VAL A 69 12.07 19.06 -9.54
CA VAL A 69 13.50 18.74 -9.44
C VAL A 69 14.35 19.96 -9.82
N TYR A 70 14.00 20.65 -10.90
CA TYR A 70 14.69 21.87 -11.30
C TYR A 70 14.66 22.93 -10.19
N ASN A 71 13.48 23.24 -9.67
CA ASN A 71 13.32 24.21 -8.59
C ASN A 71 14.10 23.79 -7.33
N THR A 72 13.98 22.53 -6.93
CA THR A 72 14.63 22.00 -5.74
C THR A 72 16.16 22.03 -5.83
N VAL A 73 16.72 21.62 -6.97
CA VAL A 73 18.17 21.66 -7.21
C VAL A 73 18.68 23.10 -7.31
N SER A 74 17.90 23.99 -7.93
CA SER A 74 18.28 25.41 -8.05
C SER A 74 18.32 26.13 -6.70
N THR A 75 17.44 25.73 -5.76
CA THR A 75 17.34 26.38 -4.44
C THR A 75 18.23 25.74 -3.39
N ASN A 76 18.36 24.41 -3.38
CA ASN A 76 19.05 23.66 -2.32
C ASN A 76 20.37 23.00 -2.79
N GLY A 77 20.69 23.07 -4.07
CA GLY A 77 21.87 22.42 -4.65
C GLY A 77 21.73 20.89 -4.73
N LEU A 78 22.84 20.22 -5.06
CA LEU A 78 22.87 18.76 -5.25
C LEU A 78 22.81 17.96 -3.97
N SER A 79 23.00 18.57 -2.80
CA SER A 79 22.91 17.90 -1.49
C SER A 79 21.55 17.25 -1.23
N ILE A 80 20.50 17.77 -1.85
CA ILE A 80 19.13 17.24 -1.74
C ILE A 80 19.03 15.78 -2.18
N PHE A 81 19.82 15.35 -3.15
CA PHE A 81 19.83 13.94 -3.59
C PHE A 81 20.39 13.00 -2.50
N THR A 82 21.30 13.50 -1.65
CA THR A 82 21.78 12.71 -0.50
C THR A 82 20.68 12.50 0.53
N ASP A 83 19.88 13.53 0.81
CA ASP A 83 18.79 13.43 1.80
C ASP A 83 17.63 12.59 1.27
N TYR A 84 17.28 12.73 0.00
CA TYR A 84 16.31 11.83 -0.65
C TYR A 84 16.82 10.39 -0.70
N GLY A 85 18.13 10.20 -0.90
CA GLY A 85 18.77 8.89 -0.84
C GLY A 85 18.65 8.24 0.55
N LYS A 86 18.81 9.01 1.63
CA LYS A 86 18.60 8.52 3.00
C LYS A 86 17.15 8.10 3.25
N LEU A 87 16.19 8.94 2.80
CA LEU A 87 14.77 8.64 2.92
C LEU A 87 14.40 7.38 2.13
N LEU A 88 14.88 7.25 0.90
CA LEU A 88 14.68 6.06 0.09
C LEU A 88 15.29 4.82 0.73
N ALA A 89 16.51 4.92 1.27
CA ALA A 89 17.17 3.82 1.97
C ALA A 89 16.38 3.38 3.22
N LEU A 90 15.81 4.33 3.96
CA LEU A 90 14.94 4.03 5.10
C LEU A 90 13.66 3.30 4.65
N LEU A 91 12.98 3.79 3.61
CA LEU A 91 11.77 3.16 3.05
C LEU A 91 12.05 1.72 2.59
N VAL A 92 13.07 1.56 1.75
CA VAL A 92 13.47 0.23 1.25
C VAL A 92 13.92 -0.67 2.41
N GLY A 93 14.65 -0.13 3.37
CA GLY A 93 15.07 -0.86 4.56
C GLY A 93 13.89 -1.39 5.38
N CYS A 94 12.85 -0.58 5.61
CA CYS A 94 11.63 -1.00 6.30
C CYS A 94 10.88 -2.09 5.49
N MET A 95 10.79 -1.95 4.17
CA MET A 95 10.16 -2.95 3.30
C MET A 95 10.92 -4.27 3.31
N LEU A 96 12.26 -4.22 3.22
CA LEU A 96 13.10 -5.42 3.31
C LEU A 96 13.01 -6.06 4.70
N PHE A 97 12.93 -5.27 5.77
CA PHE A 97 12.69 -5.79 7.11
C PHE A 97 11.37 -6.58 7.18
N THR A 98 10.30 -6.05 6.56
CA THR A 98 9.02 -6.76 6.49
C THR A 98 9.15 -8.07 5.72
N VAL A 99 9.83 -8.09 4.58
CA VAL A 99 10.05 -9.29 3.76
C VAL A 99 10.86 -10.36 4.51
N PHE A 100 11.99 -9.96 5.15
CA PHE A 100 12.96 -10.92 5.68
C PHE A 100 12.86 -11.18 7.18
N VAL A 101 12.06 -10.39 7.90
CA VAL A 101 11.85 -10.55 9.35
C VAL A 101 10.38 -10.75 9.69
N THR A 102 9.50 -9.80 9.33
CA THR A 102 8.10 -9.85 9.74
C THR A 102 7.36 -11.01 9.07
N ASN A 103 7.43 -11.13 7.76
CA ASN A 103 6.78 -12.21 7.01
C ASN A 103 7.29 -13.61 7.40
N PRO A 104 8.61 -13.86 7.57
CA PRO A 104 9.10 -15.11 8.13
C PRO A 104 8.55 -15.45 9.50
N ILE A 105 8.42 -14.46 10.41
CA ILE A 105 7.85 -14.68 11.75
C ILE A 105 6.40 -15.11 11.63
N ILE A 106 5.59 -14.47 10.79
CA ILE A 106 4.19 -14.82 10.56
C ILE A 106 4.08 -16.25 10.02
N VAL A 107 4.79 -16.55 8.92
CA VAL A 107 4.74 -17.86 8.28
C VAL A 107 5.22 -18.96 9.22
N PHE A 108 6.34 -18.73 9.94
CA PHE A 108 6.87 -19.70 10.90
C PHE A 108 5.91 -19.95 12.07
N SER A 109 5.30 -18.90 12.58
CA SER A 109 4.33 -19.03 13.70
C SER A 109 3.14 -19.91 13.32
N MET A 110 2.69 -19.80 12.07
CA MET A 110 1.53 -20.55 11.57
C MET A 110 1.90 -21.96 11.10
N LEU A 111 2.98 -22.12 10.32
CA LEU A 111 3.31 -23.38 9.67
C LEU A 111 4.33 -24.23 10.43
N ARG A 112 5.11 -23.65 11.35
CA ARG A 112 6.18 -24.34 12.11
C ARG A 112 7.19 -25.04 11.20
N ARG A 113 7.41 -24.51 10.01
CA ARG A 113 8.37 -24.96 9.00
C ARG A 113 9.26 -23.78 8.58
N ASN A 114 10.41 -24.04 7.96
CA ASN A 114 11.28 -22.98 7.46
C ASN A 114 10.55 -22.12 6.42
N PRO A 115 10.32 -20.81 6.67
CA PRO A 115 9.53 -19.95 5.80
C PRO A 115 10.26 -19.49 4.54
N TYR A 116 11.59 -19.42 4.58
CA TYR A 116 12.39 -18.78 3.54
C TYR A 116 12.24 -19.38 2.14
N PRO A 117 12.16 -20.72 1.95
CA PRO A 117 11.95 -21.26 0.61
C PRO A 117 10.67 -20.73 -0.05
N LEU A 118 9.56 -20.65 0.70
CA LEU A 118 8.29 -20.13 0.18
C LEU A 118 8.39 -18.63 -0.11
N ILE A 119 8.96 -17.85 0.81
CA ILE A 119 9.16 -16.40 0.65
C ILE A 119 10.00 -16.10 -0.60
N LEU A 120 11.14 -16.76 -0.76
CA LEU A 120 12.02 -16.55 -1.92
C LEU A 120 11.34 -16.94 -3.23
N LYS A 121 10.50 -18.00 -3.22
CA LYS A 121 9.71 -18.37 -4.38
C LYS A 121 8.67 -17.31 -4.74
N CYS A 122 7.95 -16.78 -3.76
CA CYS A 122 7.00 -15.70 -3.97
C CYS A 122 7.68 -14.41 -4.47
N LEU A 123 8.83 -14.05 -3.90
CA LEU A 123 9.62 -12.89 -4.38
C LEU A 123 10.09 -13.09 -5.82
N LYS A 124 10.60 -14.28 -6.16
CA LYS A 124 11.14 -14.55 -7.49
C LYS A 124 10.06 -14.59 -8.57
N GLU A 125 8.92 -15.23 -8.33
CA GLU A 125 7.90 -15.45 -9.36
C GLU A 125 6.84 -14.35 -9.40
N SER A 126 6.41 -13.81 -8.24
CA SER A 126 5.45 -12.71 -8.14
C SER A 126 6.15 -11.36 -7.98
N GLY A 127 7.01 -11.24 -6.98
CA GLY A 127 7.63 -9.98 -6.60
C GLY A 127 8.44 -9.34 -7.72
N LEU A 128 9.22 -10.13 -8.47
CA LEU A 128 10.03 -9.61 -9.56
C LEU A 128 9.16 -9.02 -10.69
N THR A 129 8.07 -9.67 -11.04
CA THR A 129 7.13 -9.15 -12.06
C THR A 129 6.45 -7.88 -11.56
N ALA A 130 6.00 -7.88 -10.30
CA ALA A 130 5.38 -6.73 -9.67
C ALA A 130 6.34 -5.53 -9.55
N PHE A 131 7.62 -5.77 -9.30
CA PHE A 131 8.66 -4.74 -9.26
C PHE A 131 8.74 -3.93 -10.57
N PHE A 132 8.70 -4.61 -11.71
CA PHE A 132 8.78 -3.94 -13.00
C PHE A 132 7.46 -3.34 -13.47
N THR A 133 6.33 -3.98 -13.16
CA THR A 133 5.01 -3.49 -13.57
C THR A 133 4.49 -2.36 -12.66
N ARG A 134 4.94 -2.32 -11.41
CA ARG A 134 4.46 -1.39 -10.37
C ARG A 134 2.94 -1.37 -10.23
N SER A 135 2.31 -2.54 -10.44
CA SER A 135 0.87 -2.69 -10.35
C SER A 135 0.50 -4.07 -9.80
N SER A 136 -0.01 -4.10 -8.57
CA SER A 136 -0.52 -5.33 -7.96
C SER A 136 -1.70 -5.90 -8.74
N ALA A 137 -2.55 -5.03 -9.30
CA ALA A 137 -3.68 -5.44 -10.12
C ALA A 137 -3.24 -6.14 -11.43
N ALA A 138 -2.21 -5.61 -12.10
CA ALA A 138 -1.65 -6.25 -13.30
C ALA A 138 -0.96 -7.59 -12.99
N ASN A 139 -0.56 -7.81 -11.74
CA ASN A 139 0.12 -9.03 -11.30
C ASN A 139 -0.83 -10.17 -10.86
N ILE A 140 -2.14 -9.92 -10.80
CA ILE A 140 -3.15 -10.92 -10.40
C ILE A 140 -3.01 -12.24 -11.18
N PRO A 141 -2.93 -12.25 -12.53
CA PRO A 141 -2.81 -13.52 -13.26
C PRO A 141 -1.54 -14.30 -12.90
N MET A 142 -0.42 -13.60 -12.68
CA MET A 142 0.84 -14.22 -12.27
C MET A 142 0.74 -14.83 -10.87
N ASN A 143 0.09 -14.12 -9.94
CA ASN A 143 -0.13 -14.59 -8.58
C ASN A 143 -1.04 -15.81 -8.54
N MET A 144 -2.12 -15.84 -9.33
CA MET A 144 -3.00 -17.00 -9.47
C MET A 144 -2.24 -18.21 -10.03
N ALA A 145 -1.46 -18.03 -11.10
CA ALA A 145 -0.65 -19.09 -11.67
C ALA A 145 0.41 -19.62 -10.68
N LEU A 146 0.96 -18.75 -9.81
CA LEU A 146 1.87 -19.18 -8.75
C LEU A 146 1.14 -19.97 -7.65
N CYS A 147 -0.07 -19.57 -7.27
CA CYS A 147 -0.90 -20.34 -6.33
C CYS A 147 -1.22 -21.75 -6.86
N GLU A 148 -1.55 -21.86 -8.14
CA GLU A 148 -1.75 -23.15 -8.81
C GLU A 148 -0.50 -24.01 -8.78
N LYS A 149 0.68 -23.45 -9.08
CA LYS A 149 1.96 -24.16 -8.99
C LYS A 149 2.32 -24.60 -7.57
N LEU A 150 1.85 -23.89 -6.56
CA LEU A 150 1.98 -24.24 -5.15
C LEU A 150 0.99 -25.31 -4.72
N GLY A 151 0.06 -25.72 -5.60
CA GLY A 151 -0.94 -26.74 -5.31
C GLY A 151 -2.03 -26.27 -4.34
N LEU A 152 -2.33 -24.97 -4.35
CA LEU A 152 -3.39 -24.38 -3.54
C LEU A 152 -4.76 -24.61 -4.20
N ASN A 153 -5.82 -24.55 -3.40
CA ASN A 153 -7.18 -24.71 -3.88
C ASN A 153 -7.63 -23.49 -4.68
N GLU A 154 -8.15 -23.73 -5.88
CA GLU A 154 -8.64 -22.69 -6.80
C GLU A 154 -9.78 -21.87 -6.18
N ASP A 155 -10.70 -22.47 -5.45
CA ASP A 155 -11.78 -21.76 -4.78
C ASP A 155 -11.27 -20.73 -3.77
N ASN A 156 -10.10 -20.96 -3.17
CA ASN A 156 -9.47 -20.03 -2.24
C ASN A 156 -8.74 -18.92 -2.97
N TYR A 157 -7.79 -19.25 -3.85
CA TYR A 157 -6.93 -18.22 -4.44
C TYR A 157 -7.64 -17.39 -5.52
N SER A 158 -8.70 -17.89 -6.17
CA SER A 158 -9.52 -17.11 -7.10
C SER A 158 -10.24 -15.93 -6.44
N VAL A 159 -10.45 -16.00 -5.12
CA VAL A 159 -11.03 -14.92 -4.32
C VAL A 159 -9.94 -14.12 -3.61
N SER A 160 -9.01 -14.80 -2.93
CA SER A 160 -8.02 -14.12 -2.07
C SER A 160 -7.03 -13.28 -2.87
N ILE A 161 -6.57 -13.71 -4.03
CA ILE A 161 -5.60 -12.95 -4.84
C ILE A 161 -6.18 -11.65 -5.41
N PRO A 162 -7.36 -11.64 -6.08
CA PRO A 162 -7.96 -10.37 -6.50
C PRO A 162 -8.30 -9.44 -5.33
N LEU A 163 -8.74 -9.97 -4.20
CA LEU A 163 -9.01 -9.19 -2.99
C LEU A 163 -7.71 -8.65 -2.41
N GLY A 164 -6.69 -9.49 -2.26
CA GLY A 164 -5.38 -9.13 -1.73
C GLY A 164 -4.69 -8.05 -2.54
N SER A 165 -4.81 -8.08 -3.88
CA SER A 165 -4.25 -7.03 -4.75
C SER A 165 -4.73 -5.61 -4.43
N THR A 166 -5.79 -5.48 -3.64
CA THR A 166 -6.33 -4.19 -3.18
C THR A 166 -6.18 -3.94 -1.69
N ILE A 167 -6.24 -4.98 -0.85
CA ILE A 167 -6.21 -4.80 0.62
C ILE A 167 -4.88 -5.20 1.27
N ASN A 168 -4.08 -6.03 0.63
CA ASN A 168 -2.77 -6.45 1.13
C ASN A 168 -1.69 -5.48 0.66
N MET A 169 -1.63 -4.31 1.30
CA MET A 169 -0.84 -3.14 0.91
C MET A 169 0.15 -2.74 2.01
N ASP A 170 0.90 -3.71 2.51
CA ASP A 170 1.88 -3.53 3.59
C ASP A 170 3.01 -2.54 3.21
N GLY A 171 3.51 -2.60 1.97
CA GLY A 171 4.47 -1.64 1.47
C GLY A 171 3.91 -0.22 1.35
N ALA A 172 2.64 -0.08 0.90
CA ALA A 172 1.97 1.22 0.85
C ALA A 172 1.76 1.81 2.26
N ALA A 173 1.40 0.98 3.24
CA ALA A 173 1.28 1.42 4.63
C ALA A 173 2.63 1.93 5.18
N ILE A 174 3.74 1.25 4.85
CA ILE A 174 5.10 1.69 5.20
C ILE A 174 5.40 3.04 4.53
N THR A 175 5.12 3.19 3.25
CA THR A 175 5.35 4.44 2.51
C THR A 175 4.59 5.60 3.14
N ILE A 176 3.29 5.44 3.37
CA ILE A 176 2.45 6.48 3.99
C ILE A 176 2.99 6.86 5.37
N THR A 177 3.31 5.87 6.19
CA THR A 177 3.80 6.09 7.56
C THR A 177 5.16 6.80 7.58
N VAL A 178 6.14 6.28 6.85
CA VAL A 178 7.52 6.82 6.86
C VAL A 178 7.57 8.21 6.24
N MET A 179 6.87 8.44 5.12
CA MET A 179 6.85 9.76 4.48
C MET A 179 6.18 10.81 5.38
N SER A 180 5.10 10.46 6.07
CA SER A 180 4.41 11.38 6.98
C SER A 180 5.23 11.66 8.24
N LEU A 181 5.92 10.66 8.80
CA LEU A 181 6.85 10.86 9.92
C LEU A 181 8.06 11.70 9.52
N ALA A 182 8.59 11.51 8.32
CA ALA A 182 9.67 12.32 7.78
C ALA A 182 9.23 13.79 7.63
N ALA A 183 8.01 14.03 7.15
CA ALA A 183 7.43 15.37 7.08
C ALA A 183 7.30 16.01 8.47
N ALA A 184 6.72 15.28 9.44
CA ALA A 184 6.60 15.76 10.82
C ALA A 184 7.97 16.09 11.43
N HIS A 185 8.96 15.22 11.26
CA HIS A 185 10.32 15.44 11.73
C HIS A 185 10.97 16.69 11.09
N THR A 186 10.84 16.86 9.79
CA THR A 186 11.38 18.02 9.07
C THR A 186 10.75 19.34 9.55
N MET A 187 9.48 19.30 9.95
CA MET A 187 8.77 20.45 10.51
C MET A 187 9.00 20.66 12.02
N GLY A 188 9.83 19.83 12.67
CA GLY A 188 10.10 19.92 14.10
C GLY A 188 8.91 19.46 14.96
N ILE A 189 7.96 18.73 14.42
CA ILE A 189 6.80 18.18 15.14
C ILE A 189 7.26 16.92 15.87
N SER A 190 7.17 16.92 17.20
CA SER A 190 7.44 15.73 18.01
C SER A 190 6.27 14.76 17.93
N VAL A 191 6.53 13.50 17.59
CA VAL A 191 5.52 12.45 17.51
C VAL A 191 5.70 11.50 18.68
N ASP A 192 4.68 11.37 19.52
CA ASP A 192 4.66 10.40 20.60
C ASP A 192 4.24 9.00 20.12
N ILE A 193 4.50 7.99 20.94
CA ILE A 193 4.21 6.58 20.58
C ILE A 193 2.71 6.35 20.31
N PRO A 194 1.75 6.85 21.11
CA PRO A 194 0.34 6.72 20.82
C PRO A 194 -0.05 7.28 19.46
N THR A 195 0.43 8.48 19.12
CA THR A 195 0.16 9.11 17.80
C THR A 195 0.80 8.30 16.66
N ALA A 196 2.00 7.75 16.85
CA ALA A 196 2.64 6.87 15.86
C ALA A 196 1.83 5.57 15.63
N ILE A 197 1.23 5.00 16.68
CA ILE A 197 0.34 3.83 16.55
C ILE A 197 -0.93 4.21 15.78
N ILE A 198 -1.56 5.33 16.10
CA ILE A 198 -2.74 5.83 15.37
C ILE A 198 -2.40 6.07 13.90
N LEU A 199 -1.25 6.68 13.60
CA LEU A 199 -0.76 6.85 12.23
C LEU A 199 -0.62 5.51 11.51
N SER A 200 -0.02 4.50 12.16
CA SER A 200 0.20 3.19 11.56
C SER A 200 -1.13 2.48 11.23
N VAL A 201 -2.11 2.57 12.12
CA VAL A 201 -3.46 2.05 11.86
C VAL A 201 -4.14 2.81 10.72
N LEU A 202 -4.07 4.15 10.73
CA LEU A 202 -4.63 4.99 9.69
C LEU A 202 -3.99 4.68 8.33
N ALA A 203 -2.65 4.54 8.29
CA ALA A 203 -1.91 4.19 7.09
C ALA A 203 -2.32 2.81 6.55
N ALA A 204 -2.44 1.79 7.42
CA ALA A 204 -2.85 0.45 7.03
C ALA A 204 -4.28 0.43 6.46
N VAL A 205 -5.24 1.13 7.09
CA VAL A 205 -6.63 1.21 6.61
C VAL A 205 -6.71 2.00 5.31
N SER A 206 -5.99 3.13 5.20
CA SER A 206 -6.02 3.96 3.98
C SER A 206 -5.29 3.29 2.82
N ALA A 207 -4.24 2.52 3.08
CA ALA A 207 -3.51 1.77 2.06
C ALA A 207 -4.42 0.80 1.28
N CYS A 208 -5.46 0.23 1.93
CA CYS A 208 -6.47 -0.57 1.24
C CYS A 208 -7.23 0.22 0.15
N GLY A 209 -7.18 1.55 0.19
CA GLY A 209 -7.75 2.44 -0.84
C GLY A 209 -6.76 2.84 -1.94
N ALA A 210 -5.50 2.42 -1.86
CA ALA A 210 -4.46 2.82 -2.83
C ALA A 210 -4.64 2.23 -4.24
N SER A 211 -5.61 1.34 -4.42
CA SER A 211 -6.06 0.83 -5.74
C SER A 211 -5.04 0.02 -6.55
N GLY A 212 -3.92 -0.43 -5.97
CA GLY A 212 -2.93 -1.30 -6.65
C GLY A 212 -2.33 -0.73 -7.94
N VAL A 213 -2.30 0.60 -8.07
CA VAL A 213 -1.76 1.34 -9.21
C VAL A 213 -0.52 2.12 -8.81
N ALA A 214 0.37 2.34 -9.78
CA ALA A 214 1.63 3.04 -9.55
C ALA A 214 1.42 4.42 -8.88
N GLY A 215 2.14 4.67 -7.79
CA GLY A 215 2.09 5.93 -7.05
C GLY A 215 0.83 6.15 -6.20
N GLY A 216 -0.07 5.16 -6.11
CA GLY A 216 -1.32 5.28 -5.36
C GLY A 216 -1.12 5.59 -3.87
N SER A 217 -0.12 5.01 -3.24
CA SER A 217 0.22 5.23 -1.84
C SER A 217 0.61 6.68 -1.54
N LEU A 218 1.32 7.33 -2.48
CA LEU A 218 1.77 8.72 -2.32
C LEU A 218 0.60 9.70 -2.17
N LEU A 219 -0.51 9.43 -2.85
CA LEU A 219 -1.70 10.29 -2.79
C LEU A 219 -2.42 10.21 -1.44
N LEU A 220 -2.07 9.26 -0.59
CA LEU A 220 -2.61 9.10 0.76
C LEU A 220 -1.75 9.77 1.84
N ILE A 221 -0.57 10.28 1.50
CA ILE A 221 0.30 11.03 2.41
C ILE A 221 -0.40 12.24 3.02
N PRO A 222 -1.16 13.07 2.28
CA PRO A 222 -1.87 14.22 2.86
C PRO A 222 -2.87 13.81 3.95
N LEU A 223 -3.54 12.66 3.80
CA LEU A 223 -4.41 12.10 4.83
C LEU A 223 -3.63 11.86 6.13
N ALA A 224 -2.47 11.21 6.05
CA ALA A 224 -1.64 10.90 7.20
C ALA A 224 -0.99 12.17 7.81
N CYS A 225 -0.55 13.11 6.97
CA CYS A 225 -0.02 14.40 7.39
C CYS A 225 -1.06 15.25 8.15
N SER A 226 -2.34 15.13 7.80
CA SER A 226 -3.41 15.86 8.49
C SER A 226 -3.54 15.47 9.97
N LEU A 227 -3.11 14.27 10.36
CA LEU A 227 -3.05 13.83 11.76
C LEU A 227 -2.12 14.70 12.62
N PHE A 228 -1.08 15.24 12.01
CA PHE A 228 -0.09 16.12 12.65
C PHE A 228 -0.41 17.61 12.50
N GLY A 229 -1.56 17.96 11.90
CA GLY A 229 -1.91 19.35 11.59
C GLY A 229 -1.05 19.97 10.48
N ILE A 230 -0.35 19.15 9.69
CA ILE A 230 0.43 19.60 8.55
C ILE A 230 -0.53 20.06 7.44
N SER A 231 -0.32 21.29 6.93
CA SER A 231 -1.17 21.84 5.89
C SER A 231 -1.10 21.01 4.59
N ASN A 232 -2.18 21.03 3.81
CA ASN A 232 -2.25 20.30 2.57
C ASN A 232 -1.16 20.72 1.57
N ASP A 233 -0.79 22.00 1.54
CA ASP A 233 0.26 22.52 0.64
C ASP A 233 1.62 21.91 0.96
N VAL A 234 1.97 21.76 2.24
CA VAL A 234 3.20 21.10 2.67
C VAL A 234 3.12 19.60 2.40
N ALA A 235 1.99 18.97 2.69
CA ALA A 235 1.79 17.55 2.42
C ALA A 235 1.92 17.23 0.91
N MET A 236 1.44 18.10 0.03
CA MET A 236 1.61 17.94 -1.41
C MET A 236 3.08 18.10 -1.87
N GLN A 237 3.89 18.88 -1.16
CA GLN A 237 5.34 18.91 -1.40
C GLN A 237 5.99 17.58 -1.04
N VAL A 238 5.56 16.95 0.05
CA VAL A 238 6.01 15.60 0.45
C VAL A 238 5.62 14.55 -0.61
N VAL A 239 4.41 14.64 -1.16
CA VAL A 239 3.98 13.82 -2.31
C VAL A 239 4.92 14.02 -3.50
N GLY A 240 5.29 15.28 -3.79
CA GLY A 240 6.26 15.62 -4.84
C GLY A 240 7.63 14.94 -4.64
N VAL A 241 8.16 14.96 -3.42
CA VAL A 241 9.38 14.21 -3.06
C VAL A 241 9.18 12.71 -3.29
N GLY A 242 8.02 12.17 -2.89
CA GLY A 242 7.66 10.79 -3.15
C GLY A 242 7.72 10.42 -4.63
N PHE A 243 7.23 11.27 -5.52
CA PHE A 243 7.32 11.04 -6.97
C PHE A 243 8.76 11.10 -7.51
N ILE A 244 9.65 11.89 -6.91
CA ILE A 244 11.07 11.93 -7.30
C ILE A 244 11.76 10.60 -7.03
N ILE A 245 11.54 10.02 -5.85
CA ILE A 245 12.11 8.72 -5.45
C ILE A 245 11.26 7.54 -5.91
N GLY A 246 10.08 7.82 -6.47
CA GLY A 246 8.97 6.89 -6.68
C GLY A 246 9.28 5.71 -7.59
N VAL A 247 10.22 5.86 -8.55
CA VAL A 247 10.55 4.74 -9.44
C VAL A 247 11.05 3.54 -8.64
N VAL A 248 11.98 3.76 -7.71
CA VAL A 248 12.54 2.67 -6.88
C VAL A 248 11.60 2.32 -5.72
N GLN A 249 11.08 3.35 -5.03
CA GLN A 249 10.20 3.17 -3.88
C GLN A 249 8.95 2.34 -4.27
N ASP A 250 8.23 2.74 -5.30
CA ASP A 250 6.99 2.11 -5.76
C ASP A 250 7.23 0.70 -6.35
N SER A 251 8.40 0.49 -7.00
CA SER A 251 8.80 -0.84 -7.44
C SER A 251 9.00 -1.82 -6.29
N VAL A 252 9.70 -1.40 -5.23
CA VAL A 252 9.92 -2.24 -4.04
C VAL A 252 8.63 -2.41 -3.25
N GLU A 253 7.83 -1.36 -3.12
CA GLU A 253 6.51 -1.38 -2.50
C GLU A 253 5.61 -2.43 -3.15
N THR A 254 5.49 -2.37 -4.48
CA THR A 254 4.63 -3.30 -5.23
C THR A 254 5.18 -4.73 -5.22
N CYS A 255 6.50 -4.88 -5.25
CA CYS A 255 7.14 -6.19 -5.07
C CYS A 255 6.75 -6.83 -3.73
N LEU A 256 6.79 -6.07 -2.63
CA LEU A 256 6.38 -6.52 -1.30
C LEU A 256 4.88 -6.84 -1.29
N ASN A 257 4.01 -5.89 -1.67
CA ASN A 257 2.55 -6.06 -1.65
C ASN A 257 2.11 -7.31 -2.42
N SER A 258 2.61 -7.48 -3.64
CA SER A 258 2.18 -8.58 -4.51
C SER A 258 2.75 -9.94 -4.09
N SER A 259 4.00 -10.00 -3.65
CA SER A 259 4.60 -11.26 -3.19
C SER A 259 4.02 -11.72 -1.86
N SER A 260 3.69 -10.79 -0.95
CA SER A 260 3.04 -11.11 0.32
C SER A 260 1.59 -11.57 0.12
N ASP A 261 0.90 -11.13 -0.93
CA ASP A 261 -0.44 -11.61 -1.28
C ASP A 261 -0.46 -13.14 -1.50
N VAL A 262 0.43 -13.65 -2.35
CA VAL A 262 0.58 -15.10 -2.55
C VAL A 262 1.07 -15.81 -1.28
N LEU A 263 2.04 -15.21 -0.59
CA LEU A 263 2.63 -15.77 0.62
C LEU A 263 1.58 -15.99 1.71
N LEU A 264 0.75 -14.99 1.96
CA LEU A 264 -0.28 -15.05 3.01
C LEU A 264 -1.43 -15.98 2.61
N THR A 265 -1.85 -15.96 1.33
CA THR A 265 -2.82 -16.92 0.79
C THR A 265 -2.34 -18.36 0.99
N ALA A 266 -1.10 -18.67 0.60
CA ALA A 266 -0.51 -19.98 0.78
C ALA A 266 -0.38 -20.35 2.26
N THR A 267 0.05 -19.40 3.10
CA THR A 267 0.21 -19.63 4.53
C THR A 267 -1.12 -19.96 5.20
N ALA A 268 -2.20 -19.24 4.86
CA ALA A 268 -3.52 -19.47 5.42
C ALA A 268 -4.06 -20.87 5.07
N GLU A 269 -3.94 -21.27 3.81
CA GLU A 269 -4.42 -22.58 3.37
C GLU A 269 -3.57 -23.72 3.95
N LEU A 270 -2.25 -23.63 3.88
CA LEU A 270 -1.36 -24.65 4.44
C LEU A 270 -1.53 -24.76 5.97
N TYR A 271 -1.85 -23.67 6.66
CA TYR A 271 -2.18 -23.72 8.08
C TYR A 271 -3.47 -24.51 8.35
N GLN A 272 -4.50 -24.35 7.52
CA GLN A 272 -5.73 -25.12 7.64
C GLN A 272 -5.49 -26.62 7.36
N ARG A 273 -4.75 -26.94 6.31
CA ARG A 273 -4.35 -28.33 6.00
C ARG A 273 -3.58 -28.97 7.15
N ARG A 274 -2.62 -28.25 7.72
CA ARG A 274 -1.87 -28.68 8.89
C ARG A 274 -2.79 -28.95 10.09
N LYS A 275 -3.79 -28.08 10.35
CA LYS A 275 -4.77 -28.30 11.41
C LYS A 275 -5.66 -29.52 11.18
N ALA A 276 -5.94 -29.84 9.94
CA ALA A 276 -6.66 -31.06 9.56
C ALA A 276 -5.81 -32.35 9.68
N GLY A 277 -4.52 -32.21 10.04
CA GLY A 277 -3.61 -33.36 10.18
C GLY A 277 -2.94 -33.80 8.87
N GLU A 278 -3.05 -32.99 7.81
CA GLU A 278 -2.37 -33.28 6.55
C GLU A 278 -0.87 -32.95 6.65
N ASP A 279 -0.03 -33.74 5.98
CA ASP A 279 1.37 -33.37 5.82
C ASP A 279 1.48 -32.25 4.79
N ILE A 280 2.06 -31.12 5.21
CA ILE A 280 2.18 -29.93 4.38
C ILE A 280 3.54 -29.87 3.68
N VAL A 281 3.51 -29.65 2.38
CA VAL A 281 4.69 -29.37 1.56
C VAL A 281 4.62 -27.89 1.14
N LEU A 282 5.62 -27.08 1.56
CA LEU A 282 5.64 -25.63 1.26
C LEU A 282 5.85 -25.36 -0.23
N ILE A 283 6.64 -26.20 -0.89
CA ILE A 283 6.93 -26.13 -2.33
C ILE A 283 6.83 -27.54 -2.87
N PRO A 284 5.79 -27.87 -3.65
CA PRO A 284 5.71 -29.18 -4.30
C PRO A 284 6.91 -29.39 -5.25
N ASN A 285 7.54 -30.55 -5.14
CA ASN A 285 8.51 -30.99 -6.15
C ASN A 285 7.73 -31.28 -7.45
N LYS A 286 8.10 -30.63 -8.54
CA LYS A 286 7.62 -31.01 -9.86
C LYS A 286 8.26 -32.31 -10.31
#